data_7882ca6925db863167c034e61e359490
#
_entry.id   7882ca6925db863167c034e61e359490
#
_cell.length_a   1.000
_cell.length_b   1.000
_cell.length_c   1.000
_cell.angle_alpha   90.00
_cell.angle_beta   90.00
_cell.angle_gamma   90.00
#
_symmetry.space_group_name_H-M   'P 1'
#
loop_
_entity.id
_entity.type
_entity.pdbx_description
1 polymer ?
#
loop_
_entity_poly.entity_id
_entity_poly.type
_entity_poly.pdbx_seq_one_letter_code
_entity_poly.pdbx_strand_id
1 'polypeptide(L)'
;MKISSVDLSKITTYRFGGVCKFFFELVDKEDLNNLDEILLGKENVIIGKGSNVAFSDKEFQGNVICPKFTTIDEKSETEITVGASVFLPDLSRYFKENEFSNGEFLIGIPGTVGGAVKMNAGAYDWEFSDLVQYIECFDLNTSNIIKLNKDDINFSYRSSQNLDNKIILSATLQIEKGDIHKIKSNLANFNKIRKNSQPPAIYNAGSVFKNTKDYTAGKLIDEAGLKGYEIDGVSVSEKHANFFIAKKEAKSLALYKLVQHVKQVIDNKFGVNLEEEIIFIGEFDI
;
A
#
# COMPACT_ATOMS: atom_id res chain seq x y z
N MET A 1 21.96 4.30 -9.15
CA MET A 1 20.59 4.88 -9.39
C MET A 1 20.28 4.85 -10.88
N LYS A 2 19.09 4.37 -11.25
CA LYS A 2 18.61 4.41 -12.64
C LYS A 2 17.48 5.43 -12.75
N ILE A 3 17.59 6.34 -13.72
CA ILE A 3 16.56 7.33 -14.03
C ILE A 3 15.98 6.99 -15.40
N SER A 4 14.66 6.95 -15.51
CA SER A 4 13.98 6.56 -16.75
C SER A 4 12.63 7.27 -16.88
N SER A 5 12.07 7.27 -18.10
CA SER A 5 10.68 7.60 -18.33
C SER A 5 9.84 6.32 -18.25
N VAL A 6 8.78 6.34 -17.46
CA VAL A 6 7.92 5.17 -17.20
C VAL A 6 6.46 5.54 -17.39
N ASP A 7 5.71 4.65 -18.04
CA ASP A 7 4.26 4.64 -18.07
C ASP A 7 3.76 4.08 -16.72
N LEU A 8 3.20 4.94 -15.88
CA LEU A 8 2.79 4.61 -14.51
C LEU A 8 1.67 3.57 -14.48
N SER A 9 0.89 3.44 -15.54
CA SER A 9 -0.13 2.40 -15.65
C SER A 9 0.46 0.99 -15.58
N LYS A 10 1.73 0.82 -15.92
CA LYS A 10 2.42 -0.48 -15.90
C LYS A 10 2.88 -0.90 -14.52
N ILE A 11 2.96 0.05 -13.57
CA ILE A 11 3.50 -0.19 -12.22
C ILE A 11 2.45 -0.05 -11.11
N THR A 12 1.20 0.29 -11.44
CA THR A 12 0.07 0.34 -10.49
C THR A 12 -0.85 -0.85 -10.66
N THR A 13 -1.53 -1.26 -9.60
CA THR A 13 -2.50 -2.37 -9.66
C THR A 13 -3.80 -1.98 -10.35
N TYR A 14 -4.22 -0.72 -10.27
CA TYR A 14 -5.33 -0.18 -11.05
C TYR A 14 -5.05 -0.11 -12.55
N ARG A 15 -3.78 -0.10 -12.93
CA ARG A 15 -3.36 0.15 -14.32
C ARG A 15 -3.74 1.53 -14.82
N PHE A 16 -3.81 2.50 -13.91
CA PHE A 16 -3.95 3.93 -14.19
C PHE A 16 -2.62 4.65 -14.08
N GLY A 17 -2.50 5.74 -14.81
CA GLY A 17 -1.38 6.65 -14.74
C GLY A 17 -0.85 7.03 -16.12
N GLY A 18 -0.46 8.30 -16.27
CA GLY A 18 0.23 8.81 -17.43
C GLY A 18 1.74 8.51 -17.40
N VAL A 19 2.48 9.16 -18.27
CA VAL A 19 3.95 9.06 -18.31
C VAL A 19 4.54 9.89 -17.18
N CYS A 20 5.49 9.30 -16.45
CA CYS A 20 6.41 10.00 -15.56
C CYS A 20 7.80 10.06 -16.22
N LYS A 21 8.36 11.26 -16.37
CA LYS A 21 9.70 11.44 -16.97
C LYS A 21 10.84 11.17 -15.99
N PHE A 22 10.57 11.36 -14.70
CA PHE A 22 11.57 11.28 -13.64
C PHE A 22 11.22 10.12 -12.69
N PHE A 23 11.46 8.89 -13.15
CA PHE A 23 11.30 7.67 -12.38
C PHE A 23 12.66 7.17 -11.91
N PHE A 24 12.85 7.11 -10.60
CA PHE A 24 14.10 6.78 -9.92
C PHE A 24 14.01 5.37 -9.32
N GLU A 25 14.84 4.44 -9.77
CA GLU A 25 15.02 3.16 -9.10
C GLU A 25 16.26 3.24 -8.21
N LEU A 26 16.08 3.03 -6.90
CA LEU A 26 17.16 3.01 -5.90
C LEU A 26 17.48 1.57 -5.55
N VAL A 27 18.64 1.08 -6.00
CA VAL A 27 19.04 -0.34 -5.90
C VAL A 27 19.94 -0.58 -4.67
N ASP A 28 20.79 0.38 -4.35
CA ASP A 28 21.73 0.33 -3.24
C ASP A 28 21.78 1.67 -2.47
N LYS A 29 22.54 1.70 -1.38
CA LYS A 29 22.66 2.90 -0.54
C LYS A 29 23.49 4.01 -1.21
N GLU A 30 24.37 3.69 -2.15
CA GLU A 30 25.11 4.68 -2.92
C GLU A 30 24.18 5.52 -3.80
N ASP A 31 23.04 4.99 -4.21
CA ASP A 31 22.01 5.72 -4.96
C ASP A 31 21.37 6.87 -4.17
N LEU A 32 21.55 6.91 -2.86
CA LEU A 32 21.07 7.98 -1.99
C LEU A 32 21.95 9.22 -1.99
N ASN A 33 23.21 9.09 -2.49
CA ASN A 33 24.15 10.22 -2.53
C ASN A 33 23.61 11.34 -3.44
N ASN A 34 23.50 12.55 -2.90
CA ASN A 34 22.97 13.75 -3.58
C ASN A 34 21.52 13.61 -4.11
N LEU A 35 20.78 12.65 -3.60
CA LEU A 35 19.39 12.39 -4.04
C LEU A 35 18.48 13.59 -3.73
N ASP A 36 18.65 14.21 -2.58
CA ASP A 36 17.94 15.42 -2.15
C ASP A 36 18.13 16.59 -3.14
N GLU A 37 19.34 16.84 -3.63
CA GLU A 37 19.62 17.85 -4.65
C GLU A 37 18.93 17.54 -5.99
N ILE A 38 18.94 16.26 -6.40
CA ILE A 38 18.34 15.79 -7.63
C ILE A 38 16.81 15.92 -7.61
N LEU A 39 16.20 15.71 -6.43
CA LEU A 39 14.75 15.74 -6.25
C LEU A 39 14.20 17.13 -5.94
N LEU A 40 15.07 18.12 -5.75
CA LEU A 40 14.68 19.47 -5.33
C LEU A 40 13.69 20.14 -6.29
N GLY A 41 12.73 20.86 -5.72
CA GLY A 41 11.79 21.72 -6.43
C GLY A 41 10.64 21.01 -7.16
N LYS A 42 10.46 19.70 -6.93
CA LYS A 42 9.34 18.93 -7.49
C LYS A 42 8.60 18.14 -6.38
N GLU A 43 7.37 17.79 -6.68
CA GLU A 43 6.63 16.81 -5.88
C GLU A 43 7.35 15.46 -5.92
N ASN A 44 7.56 14.83 -4.77
CA ASN A 44 8.23 13.54 -4.65
C ASN A 44 7.24 12.49 -4.16
N VAL A 45 7.02 11.45 -4.97
CA VAL A 45 6.15 10.32 -4.65
C VAL A 45 6.99 9.06 -4.50
N ILE A 46 6.96 8.45 -3.31
CA ILE A 46 7.64 7.19 -3.05
C ILE A 46 6.63 6.05 -3.26
N ILE A 47 6.96 5.09 -4.12
CA ILE A 47 6.06 4.01 -4.50
C ILE A 47 6.70 2.63 -4.31
N GLY A 48 5.92 1.70 -3.76
CA GLY A 48 6.26 0.27 -3.76
C GLY A 48 5.67 -0.45 -4.98
N LYS A 49 4.69 -1.31 -4.77
CA LYS A 49 3.96 -2.06 -5.83
C LYS A 49 2.77 -1.29 -6.44
N GLY A 50 2.54 -0.03 -6.05
CA GLY A 50 1.40 0.73 -6.56
C GLY A 50 0.03 0.12 -6.23
N SER A 51 -0.07 -0.56 -5.09
CA SER A 51 -1.27 -1.31 -4.69
C SER A 51 -2.25 -0.53 -3.82
N ASN A 52 -1.95 0.74 -3.51
CA ASN A 52 -2.82 1.64 -2.75
C ASN A 52 -2.89 3.04 -3.36
N VAL A 53 -2.55 3.19 -4.65
CA VAL A 53 -2.50 4.47 -5.34
C VAL A 53 -3.26 4.43 -6.65
N ALA A 54 -3.79 5.59 -7.05
CA ALA A 54 -4.35 5.85 -8.36
C ALA A 54 -3.72 7.12 -8.93
N PHE A 55 -2.84 6.99 -9.92
CA PHE A 55 -2.30 8.14 -10.63
C PHE A 55 -3.30 8.66 -11.66
N SER A 56 -3.31 9.99 -11.84
CA SER A 56 -3.97 10.61 -12.97
C SER A 56 -3.39 10.10 -14.30
N ASP A 57 -4.23 9.97 -15.34
CA ASP A 57 -3.79 9.58 -16.69
C ASP A 57 -3.01 10.69 -17.41
N LYS A 58 -2.93 11.90 -16.84
CA LYS A 58 -2.07 12.99 -17.34
C LYS A 58 -0.60 12.66 -17.08
N GLU A 59 0.29 13.34 -17.80
CA GLU A 59 1.73 13.27 -17.55
C GLU A 59 2.01 13.76 -16.11
N PHE A 60 2.70 12.94 -15.32
CA PHE A 60 3.10 13.32 -13.98
C PHE A 60 4.41 14.13 -14.01
N GLN A 61 4.36 15.37 -13.54
CA GLN A 61 5.47 16.32 -13.61
C GLN A 61 6.46 16.19 -12.44
N GLY A 62 6.09 15.44 -11.39
CA GLY A 62 6.92 15.19 -10.22
C GLY A 62 7.95 14.07 -10.42
N ASN A 63 8.61 13.72 -9.34
CA ASN A 63 9.53 12.60 -9.24
C ASN A 63 8.81 11.39 -8.66
N VAL A 64 8.98 10.22 -9.26
CA VAL A 64 8.52 8.94 -8.67
C VAL A 64 9.74 8.14 -8.25
N ILE A 65 9.84 7.82 -6.97
CA ILE A 65 10.96 7.11 -6.35
C ILE A 65 10.50 5.70 -6.02
N CYS A 66 11.20 4.71 -6.57
CA CYS A 66 10.91 3.30 -6.38
C CYS A 66 12.10 2.57 -5.76
N PRO A 67 12.14 2.41 -4.43
CA PRO A 67 13.17 1.59 -3.79
C PRO A 67 13.14 0.15 -4.29
N LYS A 68 14.32 -0.50 -4.36
CA LYS A 68 14.52 -1.89 -4.80
C LYS A 68 15.27 -2.73 -3.77
N PHE A 69 15.23 -2.34 -2.50
CA PHE A 69 15.88 -3.09 -1.42
C PHE A 69 15.08 -4.35 -1.10
N THR A 70 15.64 -5.52 -1.40
CA THR A 70 14.93 -6.82 -1.32
C THR A 70 15.59 -7.84 -0.40
N THR A 71 16.64 -7.46 0.35
CA THR A 71 17.35 -8.35 1.26
C THR A 71 16.47 -8.75 2.44
N ILE A 72 16.67 -9.98 2.93
CA ILE A 72 16.13 -10.46 4.21
C ILE A 72 17.33 -11.02 4.99
N ASP A 73 17.65 -10.39 6.12
CA ASP A 73 18.80 -10.74 6.96
C ASP A 73 18.34 -11.08 8.38
N GLU A 74 18.62 -12.30 8.83
CA GLU A 74 18.42 -12.69 10.23
C GLU A 74 19.47 -12.02 11.11
N LYS A 75 19.01 -11.18 12.05
CA LYS A 75 19.90 -10.45 12.98
C LYS A 75 20.14 -11.25 14.26
N SER A 76 19.14 -12.01 14.68
CA SER A 76 19.16 -12.85 15.87
C SER A 76 18.05 -13.92 15.78
N GLU A 77 17.91 -14.72 16.82
CA GLU A 77 16.80 -15.69 16.95
C GLU A 77 15.42 -15.02 17.05
N THR A 78 15.37 -13.72 17.34
CA THR A 78 14.13 -12.97 17.58
C THR A 78 13.92 -11.80 16.63
N GLU A 79 14.86 -11.51 15.71
CA GLU A 79 14.79 -10.35 14.83
C GLU A 79 15.29 -10.65 13.42
N ILE A 80 14.54 -10.17 12.42
CA ILE A 80 14.96 -10.10 11.02
C ILE A 80 14.90 -8.67 10.50
N THR A 81 15.84 -8.29 9.64
CA THR A 81 15.76 -7.03 8.87
C THR A 81 15.34 -7.34 7.45
N VAL A 82 14.30 -6.67 6.99
CA VAL A 82 13.65 -6.90 5.69
C VAL A 82 13.68 -5.61 4.88
N GLY A 83 14.20 -5.68 3.67
CA GLY A 83 14.25 -4.56 2.73
C GLY A 83 12.86 -4.05 2.35
N ALA A 84 12.74 -2.74 2.17
CA ALA A 84 11.47 -2.06 1.94
C ALA A 84 10.70 -2.54 0.70
N SER A 85 11.37 -3.19 -0.24
CA SER A 85 10.76 -3.67 -1.50
C SER A 85 10.39 -5.15 -1.48
N VAL A 86 10.65 -5.86 -0.39
CA VAL A 86 10.19 -7.25 -0.22
C VAL A 86 8.67 -7.26 -0.30
N PHE A 87 8.12 -8.14 -1.14
CA PHE A 87 6.70 -8.29 -1.32
C PHE A 87 6.07 -9.02 -0.12
N LEU A 88 4.99 -8.50 0.44
CA LEU A 88 4.40 -9.04 1.68
C LEU A 88 4.00 -10.52 1.59
N PRO A 89 3.37 -11.01 0.50
CA PRO A 89 3.12 -12.44 0.35
C PRO A 89 4.40 -13.30 0.31
N ASP A 90 5.52 -12.78 -0.22
CA ASP A 90 6.79 -13.50 -0.22
C ASP A 90 7.39 -13.52 1.19
N LEU A 91 7.29 -12.41 1.92
CA LEU A 91 7.67 -12.35 3.33
C LEU A 91 6.86 -13.36 4.17
N SER A 92 5.55 -13.46 3.95
CA SER A 92 4.71 -14.45 4.62
C SER A 92 5.12 -15.89 4.31
N ARG A 93 5.55 -16.18 3.07
CA ARG A 93 6.10 -17.50 2.72
C ARG A 93 7.44 -17.76 3.41
N TYR A 94 8.31 -16.75 3.46
CA TYR A 94 9.58 -16.82 4.20
C TYR A 94 9.35 -17.14 5.67
N PHE A 95 8.38 -16.49 6.33
CA PHE A 95 7.98 -16.80 7.71
C PHE A 95 7.56 -18.27 7.85
N LYS A 96 6.70 -18.75 6.94
CA LYS A 96 6.28 -20.17 6.96
C LYS A 96 7.46 -21.14 6.78
N GLU A 97 8.39 -20.87 5.86
CA GLU A 97 9.52 -21.72 5.53
C GLU A 97 10.52 -21.83 6.67
N ASN A 98 10.62 -20.76 7.47
CA ASN A 98 11.47 -20.68 8.65
C ASN A 98 10.70 -20.92 9.97
N GLU A 99 9.46 -21.40 9.90
CA GLU A 99 8.61 -21.69 11.07
C GLU A 99 8.41 -20.48 12.00
N PHE A 100 8.41 -19.27 11.45
CA PHE A 100 8.08 -18.05 12.17
C PHE A 100 6.56 -17.82 12.16
N SER A 101 5.99 -17.56 13.33
CA SER A 101 4.58 -17.21 13.53
C SER A 101 4.32 -15.72 13.34
N ASN A 102 3.04 -15.34 13.36
CA ASN A 102 2.55 -13.96 13.32
C ASN A 102 2.75 -13.21 11.98
N GLY A 103 3.34 -13.84 10.95
CA GLY A 103 3.47 -13.29 9.59
C GLY A 103 2.42 -13.80 8.61
N GLU A 104 1.49 -14.64 9.03
CA GLU A 104 0.53 -15.32 8.13
C GLU A 104 -0.47 -14.35 7.49
N PHE A 105 -0.86 -13.28 8.20
CA PHE A 105 -1.80 -12.28 7.70
C PHE A 105 -1.28 -11.52 6.48
N LEU A 106 0.05 -11.44 6.32
CA LEU A 106 0.71 -10.75 5.20
C LEU A 106 0.43 -11.41 3.84
N ILE A 107 0.08 -12.72 3.82
CA ILE A 107 -0.13 -13.49 2.57
C ILE A 107 -1.19 -12.87 1.67
N GLY A 108 -2.15 -12.21 2.27
CA GLY A 108 -3.26 -11.61 1.55
C GLY A 108 -3.06 -10.14 1.15
N ILE A 109 -2.02 -9.47 1.59
CA ILE A 109 -1.84 -8.02 1.40
C ILE A 109 -0.96 -7.76 0.18
N PRO A 110 -1.49 -7.18 -0.92
CA PRO A 110 -0.70 -6.85 -2.09
C PRO A 110 0.11 -5.58 -1.83
N GLY A 111 1.38 -5.69 -1.54
CA GLY A 111 2.22 -4.52 -1.26
C GLY A 111 3.63 -4.92 -0.88
N THR A 112 4.44 -3.94 -0.55
CA THR A 112 5.82 -4.12 -0.08
C THR A 112 5.94 -3.72 1.38
N VAL A 113 7.02 -4.14 2.04
CA VAL A 113 7.33 -3.80 3.43
C VAL A 113 7.31 -2.28 3.65
N GLY A 114 7.94 -1.47 2.78
CA GLY A 114 7.90 -0.02 2.89
C GLY A 114 6.49 0.57 2.80
N GLY A 115 5.66 0.04 1.88
CA GLY A 115 4.25 0.41 1.79
C GLY A 115 3.45 -0.03 3.02
N ALA A 116 3.75 -1.21 3.58
CA ALA A 116 3.12 -1.69 4.81
C ALA A 116 3.46 -0.84 6.03
N VAL A 117 4.71 -0.39 6.15
CA VAL A 117 5.11 0.58 7.18
C VAL A 117 4.36 1.89 7.01
N LYS A 118 4.35 2.48 5.80
CA LYS A 118 3.69 3.78 5.54
C LYS A 118 2.20 3.76 5.83
N MET A 119 1.52 2.67 5.48
CA MET A 119 0.06 2.54 5.63
C MET A 119 -0.36 1.80 6.91
N ASN A 120 0.56 1.36 7.76
CA ASN A 120 0.28 0.41 8.81
C ASN A 120 -0.68 -0.69 8.31
N ALA A 121 -0.26 -1.38 7.23
CA ALA A 121 -1.10 -2.33 6.54
C ALA A 121 -1.52 -3.48 7.46
N GLY A 122 -2.79 -3.85 7.43
CA GLY A 122 -3.29 -4.89 8.31
C GLY A 122 -4.46 -5.68 7.72
N ALA A 123 -4.64 -6.88 8.24
CA ALA A 123 -5.74 -7.78 7.93
C ALA A 123 -5.92 -8.78 9.10
N TYR A 124 -7.16 -9.24 9.32
CA TYR A 124 -7.47 -10.28 10.30
C TYR A 124 -7.05 -9.91 11.73
N ASP A 125 -7.34 -8.67 12.13
CA ASP A 125 -7.01 -8.09 13.44
C ASP A 125 -5.51 -7.94 13.74
N TRP A 126 -4.65 -8.10 12.73
CA TRP A 126 -3.22 -7.83 12.78
C TRP A 126 -2.86 -6.59 11.96
N GLU A 127 -1.90 -5.83 12.44
CA GLU A 127 -1.31 -4.70 11.74
C GLU A 127 0.20 -4.88 11.58
N PHE A 128 0.80 -4.26 10.57
CA PHE A 128 2.24 -4.38 10.32
C PHE A 128 3.08 -3.85 11.49
N SER A 129 2.57 -2.85 12.20
CA SER A 129 3.17 -2.33 13.43
C SER A 129 3.31 -3.38 14.54
N ASP A 130 2.53 -4.47 14.55
CA ASP A 130 2.67 -5.54 15.55
C ASP A 130 4.00 -6.28 15.42
N LEU A 131 4.57 -6.29 14.21
CA LEU A 131 5.86 -6.92 13.92
C LEU A 131 7.05 -5.94 14.01
N VAL A 132 6.84 -4.64 13.76
CA VAL A 132 7.92 -3.64 13.63
C VAL A 132 8.57 -3.36 14.98
N GLN A 133 9.91 -3.43 15.02
CA GLN A 133 10.74 -2.93 16.12
C GLN A 133 11.29 -1.53 15.78
N TYR A 134 11.89 -1.38 14.60
CA TYR A 134 12.38 -0.13 14.07
C TYR A 134 12.48 -0.19 12.55
N ILE A 135 12.64 0.97 11.93
CA ILE A 135 12.96 1.09 10.50
C ILE A 135 14.27 1.84 10.28
N GLU A 136 14.91 1.57 9.17
CA GLU A 136 15.96 2.43 8.62
C GLU A 136 15.37 3.19 7.43
N CYS A 137 15.54 4.51 7.41
CA CYS A 137 15.05 5.34 6.32
C CYS A 137 16.04 6.45 5.97
N PHE A 138 16.02 6.92 4.73
CA PHE A 138 16.74 8.09 4.28
C PHE A 138 15.83 9.31 4.40
N ASP A 139 16.25 10.31 5.17
CA ASP A 139 15.51 11.54 5.37
C ASP A 139 15.97 12.58 4.33
N LEU A 140 15.09 12.94 3.40
CA LEU A 140 15.33 13.91 2.33
C LEU A 140 15.57 15.33 2.85
N ASN A 141 15.17 15.66 4.09
CA ASN A 141 15.38 16.98 4.65
C ASN A 141 16.80 17.15 5.21
N THR A 142 17.40 16.08 5.66
CA THR A 142 18.73 16.10 6.33
C THR A 142 19.80 15.37 5.53
N SER A 143 19.40 14.67 4.44
CA SER A 143 20.28 13.85 3.58
C SER A 143 21.04 12.77 4.37
N ASN A 144 20.41 12.25 5.44
CA ASN A 144 20.99 11.23 6.29
C ASN A 144 20.14 9.97 6.34
N ILE A 145 20.81 8.84 6.51
CA ILE A 145 20.13 7.60 6.90
C ILE A 145 19.92 7.67 8.42
N ILE A 146 18.65 7.52 8.83
CA ILE A 146 18.26 7.56 10.23
C ILE A 146 17.51 6.27 10.61
N LYS A 147 17.58 5.93 11.88
CA LYS A 147 16.81 4.86 12.51
C LYS A 147 15.64 5.49 13.28
N LEU A 148 14.43 4.98 13.05
CA LEU A 148 13.23 5.33 13.81
C LEU A 148 12.71 4.08 14.51
N ASN A 149 12.56 4.13 15.83
CA ASN A 149 11.93 3.06 16.58
C ASN A 149 10.42 3.08 16.35
N LYS A 150 9.74 2.00 16.66
CA LYS A 150 8.27 1.88 16.53
C LYS A 150 7.53 3.06 17.14
N ASP A 151 7.93 3.47 18.34
CA ASP A 151 7.28 4.56 19.07
C ASP A 151 7.49 5.93 18.41
N ASP A 152 8.59 6.14 17.69
CA ASP A 152 8.88 7.37 16.96
C ASP A 152 7.96 7.52 15.73
N ILE A 153 7.38 6.42 15.22
CA ILE A 153 6.55 6.39 14.00
C ILE A 153 5.08 6.74 14.30
N ASN A 154 4.62 6.55 15.55
CA ASN A 154 3.23 6.79 15.94
C ASN A 154 2.21 6.12 14.99
N PHE A 155 2.27 4.79 14.90
CA PHE A 155 1.34 4.01 14.11
C PHE A 155 -0.09 4.13 14.62
N SER A 156 -1.03 4.20 13.68
CA SER A 156 -2.47 4.13 13.94
C SER A 156 -3.17 3.41 12.79
N TYR A 157 -4.47 3.19 12.90
CA TYR A 157 -5.23 2.50 11.86
C TYR A 157 -5.03 3.14 10.49
N ARG A 158 -4.44 2.39 9.56
CA ARG A 158 -4.13 2.82 8.18
C ARG A 158 -3.33 4.12 8.11
N SER A 159 -2.46 4.35 9.06
CA SER A 159 -1.62 5.56 9.13
C SER A 159 -0.32 5.32 9.88
N SER A 160 0.71 6.03 9.48
CA SER A 160 1.96 6.21 10.20
C SER A 160 2.38 7.67 10.12
N GLN A 161 2.85 8.23 11.24
CA GLN A 161 3.32 9.60 11.31
C GLN A 161 4.84 9.66 11.18
N ASN A 162 5.40 10.86 11.08
CA ASN A 162 6.84 11.12 11.03
C ASN A 162 7.60 10.45 9.87
N LEU A 163 6.89 10.02 8.81
CA LEU A 163 7.46 9.41 7.61
C LEU A 163 7.39 10.29 6.36
N ASP A 164 7.00 11.56 6.52
CA ASP A 164 6.99 12.50 5.41
C ASP A 164 8.43 12.84 5.01
N ASN A 165 8.68 12.94 3.71
CA ASN A 165 10.01 13.12 3.12
C ASN A 165 11.05 12.06 3.54
N LYS A 166 10.61 10.84 3.88
CA LYS A 166 11.50 9.73 4.24
C LYS A 166 11.32 8.53 3.32
N ILE A 167 12.41 8.06 2.75
CA ILE A 167 12.46 6.84 1.94
C ILE A 167 12.80 5.68 2.85
N ILE A 168 11.84 4.79 3.09
CA ILE A 168 12.06 3.58 3.90
C ILE A 168 12.99 2.66 3.14
N LEU A 169 14.09 2.24 3.77
CA LEU A 169 15.10 1.34 3.22
C LEU A 169 14.87 -0.09 3.69
N SER A 170 14.58 -0.25 4.98
CA SER A 170 14.28 -1.55 5.60
C SER A 170 13.43 -1.40 6.85
N ALA A 171 12.82 -2.51 7.28
CA ALA A 171 12.19 -2.65 8.58
C ALA A 171 12.81 -3.84 9.33
N THR A 172 13.11 -3.69 10.60
CA THR A 172 13.46 -4.78 11.49
C THR A 172 12.21 -5.24 12.20
N LEU A 173 11.92 -6.52 12.04
CA LEU A 173 10.71 -7.17 12.51
C LEU A 173 11.05 -8.14 13.63
N GLN A 174 10.18 -8.20 14.65
CA GLN A 174 10.22 -9.25 15.66
C GLN A 174 9.71 -10.54 15.03
N ILE A 175 10.42 -11.64 15.33
CA ILE A 175 10.06 -12.99 14.94
C ILE A 175 10.03 -13.91 16.16
N GLU A 176 9.21 -14.95 16.10
CA GLU A 176 9.19 -16.03 17.06
C GLU A 176 8.91 -17.36 16.37
N LYS A 177 9.50 -18.44 16.84
CA LYS A 177 9.21 -19.78 16.34
C LYS A 177 7.80 -20.20 16.74
N GLY A 178 7.08 -20.81 15.81
CA GLY A 178 5.71 -21.27 15.98
C GLY A 178 5.49 -22.71 15.52
N ASP A 179 4.30 -23.23 15.80
CA ASP A 179 3.88 -24.54 15.29
C ASP A 179 3.62 -24.47 13.80
N ILE A 180 4.40 -25.20 12.99
CA ILE A 180 4.28 -25.23 11.53
C ILE A 180 2.89 -25.70 11.05
N HIS A 181 2.20 -26.56 11.79
CA HIS A 181 0.84 -26.99 11.43
C HIS A 181 -0.17 -25.85 11.60
N LYS A 182 -0.04 -25.07 12.69
CA LYS A 182 -0.84 -23.89 12.94
C LYS A 182 -0.57 -22.81 11.90
N ILE A 183 0.69 -22.52 11.60
CA ILE A 183 1.11 -21.55 10.56
C ILE A 183 0.48 -21.93 9.20
N LYS A 184 0.61 -23.17 8.76
CA LYS A 184 0.02 -23.66 7.50
C LYS A 184 -1.50 -23.56 7.49
N SER A 185 -2.14 -23.89 8.61
CA SER A 185 -3.60 -23.79 8.77
C SER A 185 -4.08 -22.35 8.65
N ASN A 186 -3.42 -21.40 9.33
CA ASN A 186 -3.73 -19.97 9.27
C ASN A 186 -3.60 -19.44 7.84
N LEU A 187 -2.48 -19.74 7.17
CA LEU A 187 -2.24 -19.33 5.78
C LEU A 187 -3.34 -19.84 4.83
N ALA A 188 -3.71 -21.12 4.96
CA ALA A 188 -4.78 -21.71 4.16
C ALA A 188 -6.13 -21.01 4.41
N ASN A 189 -6.43 -20.74 5.68
CA ASN A 189 -7.65 -20.06 6.10
C ASN A 189 -7.71 -18.62 5.57
N PHE A 190 -6.66 -17.81 5.75
CA PHE A 190 -6.60 -16.43 5.28
C PHE A 190 -6.72 -16.33 3.76
N ASN A 191 -6.04 -17.22 3.02
CA ASN A 191 -6.19 -17.31 1.57
C ASN A 191 -7.63 -17.65 1.15
N LYS A 192 -8.27 -18.60 1.85
CA LYS A 192 -9.67 -18.99 1.58
C LYS A 192 -10.63 -17.84 1.84
N ILE A 193 -10.51 -17.17 3.00
CA ILE A 193 -11.35 -16.02 3.35
C ILE A 193 -11.20 -14.94 2.28
N ARG A 194 -9.97 -14.56 1.93
CA ARG A 194 -9.72 -13.54 0.93
C ARG A 194 -10.30 -13.90 -0.44
N LYS A 195 -10.03 -15.13 -0.91
CA LYS A 195 -10.57 -15.60 -2.19
C LYS A 195 -12.09 -15.57 -2.23
N ASN A 196 -12.75 -15.82 -1.11
CA ASN A 196 -14.20 -15.85 -1.03
C ASN A 196 -14.83 -14.45 -0.88
N SER A 197 -14.16 -13.52 -0.19
CA SER A 197 -14.72 -12.20 0.17
C SER A 197 -14.25 -11.04 -0.71
N GLN A 198 -13.13 -11.16 -1.43
CA GLN A 198 -12.54 -10.05 -2.17
C GLN A 198 -12.35 -10.38 -3.65
N PRO A 199 -12.41 -9.38 -4.56
CA PRO A 199 -12.07 -9.57 -5.97
C PRO A 199 -10.57 -9.84 -6.15
N PRO A 200 -10.13 -10.34 -7.32
CA PRO A 200 -8.71 -10.48 -7.65
C PRO A 200 -7.98 -9.13 -7.52
N ALA A 201 -6.69 -9.16 -7.11
CA ALA A 201 -5.87 -7.96 -6.91
C ALA A 201 -5.32 -7.39 -8.24
N ILE A 202 -6.20 -7.18 -9.20
CA ILE A 202 -5.90 -6.57 -10.50
C ILE A 202 -7.04 -5.63 -10.88
N TYR A 203 -6.70 -4.50 -11.50
CA TYR A 203 -7.62 -3.42 -11.83
C TYR A 203 -8.37 -2.84 -10.61
N ASN A 204 -7.77 -2.95 -9.43
CA ASN A 204 -8.17 -2.30 -8.19
C ASN A 204 -6.96 -2.12 -7.27
N ALA A 205 -7.11 -1.34 -6.21
CA ALA A 205 -6.07 -1.10 -5.21
C ALA A 205 -6.55 -1.42 -3.78
N GLY A 206 -7.32 -2.49 -3.62
CA GLY A 206 -7.86 -2.87 -2.32
C GLY A 206 -9.10 -2.07 -1.93
N SER A 207 -9.27 -1.86 -0.62
CA SER A 207 -10.35 -1.04 -0.07
C SER A 207 -10.19 0.42 -0.47
N VAL A 208 -11.28 1.04 -0.92
CA VAL A 208 -11.28 2.44 -1.35
C VAL A 208 -11.39 3.39 -0.17
N PHE A 209 -12.17 3.01 0.85
CA PHE A 209 -12.42 3.84 2.03
C PHE A 209 -11.98 3.14 3.32
N LYS A 210 -11.58 3.93 4.30
CA LYS A 210 -11.28 3.46 5.64
C LYS A 210 -12.57 3.04 6.37
N ASN A 211 -12.45 2.09 7.30
CA ASN A 211 -13.50 1.80 8.26
C ASN A 211 -13.34 2.70 9.48
N THR A 212 -14.40 2.87 10.26
CA THR A 212 -14.36 3.51 11.57
C THR A 212 -14.79 2.51 12.66
N LYS A 213 -14.80 2.97 13.91
CA LYS A 213 -15.31 2.15 15.04
C LYS A 213 -16.81 1.88 14.91
N ASP A 214 -17.56 2.82 14.31
CA ASP A 214 -19.01 2.80 14.30
C ASP A 214 -19.58 2.11 13.05
N TYR A 215 -18.80 2.05 11.95
CA TYR A 215 -19.25 1.47 10.69
C TYR A 215 -18.09 0.88 9.86
N THR A 216 -18.44 -0.08 9.01
CA THR A 216 -17.57 -0.51 7.91
C THR A 216 -18.05 0.13 6.60
N ALA A 217 -17.14 0.77 5.85
CA ALA A 217 -17.49 1.44 4.59
C ALA A 217 -18.19 0.50 3.60
N GLY A 218 -17.72 -0.74 3.48
CA GLY A 218 -18.34 -1.73 2.61
C GLY A 218 -19.81 -2.03 2.95
N LYS A 219 -20.17 -2.05 4.24
CA LYS A 219 -21.57 -2.26 4.68
C LYS A 219 -22.45 -1.07 4.30
N LEU A 220 -22.00 0.15 4.52
CA LEU A 220 -22.77 1.36 4.15
C LEU A 220 -23.00 1.43 2.63
N ILE A 221 -21.96 1.13 1.83
CA ILE A 221 -22.04 1.14 0.36
C ILE A 221 -23.01 0.06 -0.14
N ASP A 222 -23.01 -1.12 0.48
CA ASP A 222 -23.94 -2.21 0.17
C ASP A 222 -25.39 -1.84 0.54
N GLU A 223 -25.62 -1.32 1.74
CA GLU A 223 -26.94 -0.85 2.21
C GLU A 223 -27.47 0.36 1.42
N ALA A 224 -26.55 1.14 0.81
CA ALA A 224 -26.92 2.18 -0.13
C ALA A 224 -27.41 1.65 -1.48
N GLY A 225 -27.19 0.37 -1.77
CA GLY A 225 -27.56 -0.26 -3.04
C GLY A 225 -26.59 0.05 -4.17
N LEU A 226 -25.33 0.36 -3.85
CA LEU A 226 -24.34 0.81 -4.84
C LEU A 226 -23.50 -0.33 -5.44
N LYS A 227 -23.62 -1.59 -5.00
CA LYS A 227 -22.96 -2.71 -5.68
C LYS A 227 -23.32 -2.74 -7.16
N GLY A 228 -22.34 -2.95 -8.03
CA GLY A 228 -22.51 -2.93 -9.49
C GLY A 228 -22.68 -1.55 -10.12
N TYR A 229 -22.84 -0.48 -9.34
CA TYR A 229 -22.91 0.88 -9.87
C TYR A 229 -21.61 1.24 -10.60
N GLU A 230 -21.74 1.73 -11.83
CA GLU A 230 -20.60 1.95 -12.74
C GLU A 230 -20.58 3.39 -13.28
N ILE A 231 -19.39 3.98 -13.36
CA ILE A 231 -19.10 5.23 -14.08
C ILE A 231 -17.94 4.97 -15.04
N ASP A 232 -18.16 5.18 -16.33
CA ASP A 232 -17.15 5.16 -17.39
C ASP A 232 -16.16 3.97 -17.30
N GLY A 233 -16.69 2.77 -16.99
CA GLY A 233 -15.91 1.54 -16.92
C GLY A 233 -15.25 1.26 -15.56
N VAL A 234 -15.54 2.02 -14.52
CA VAL A 234 -15.17 1.70 -13.14
C VAL A 234 -16.43 1.42 -12.32
N SER A 235 -16.49 0.28 -11.65
CA SER A 235 -17.68 -0.16 -10.92
C SER A 235 -17.38 -0.54 -9.47
N VAL A 236 -18.37 -0.34 -8.61
CA VAL A 236 -18.40 -0.92 -7.25
C VAL A 236 -18.52 -2.43 -7.37
N SER A 237 -17.63 -3.18 -6.76
CA SER A 237 -17.60 -4.65 -6.86
C SER A 237 -18.85 -5.28 -6.25
N GLU A 238 -19.47 -6.19 -6.97
CA GLU A 238 -20.56 -7.04 -6.46
C GLU A 238 -20.13 -7.93 -5.29
N LYS A 239 -18.84 -8.31 -5.27
CA LYS A 239 -18.31 -9.21 -4.27
C LYS A 239 -17.97 -8.53 -2.96
N HIS A 240 -17.43 -7.30 -3.02
CA HIS A 240 -17.05 -6.51 -1.84
C HIS A 240 -17.25 -5.02 -2.13
N ALA A 241 -18.26 -4.42 -1.55
CA ALA A 241 -18.71 -3.07 -1.90
C ALA A 241 -17.65 -1.96 -1.67
N ASN A 242 -16.65 -2.19 -0.82
CA ASN A 242 -15.55 -1.24 -0.62
C ASN A 242 -14.37 -1.44 -1.61
N PHE A 243 -14.57 -2.28 -2.67
CA PHE A 243 -13.60 -2.46 -3.76
C PHE A 243 -14.19 -1.91 -5.06
N PHE A 244 -13.47 -1.02 -5.71
CA PHE A 244 -13.88 -0.50 -7.02
C PHE A 244 -12.99 -1.12 -8.08
N ILE A 245 -13.60 -1.63 -9.15
CA ILE A 245 -12.92 -2.41 -10.18
C ILE A 245 -12.98 -1.66 -11.49
N ALA A 246 -11.82 -1.44 -12.09
CA ALA A 246 -11.71 -0.84 -13.41
C ALA A 246 -11.77 -1.89 -14.52
N LYS A 247 -12.44 -1.57 -15.62
CA LYS A 247 -12.25 -2.26 -16.91
C LYS A 247 -10.91 -1.84 -17.51
N LYS A 248 -10.36 -2.67 -18.39
CA LYS A 248 -9.02 -2.44 -18.99
C LYS A 248 -8.86 -1.06 -19.63
N GLU A 249 -9.92 -0.55 -20.27
CA GLU A 249 -9.89 0.74 -20.99
C GLU A 249 -10.37 1.93 -20.14
N ALA A 250 -10.73 1.69 -18.88
CA ALA A 250 -11.19 2.75 -17.98
C ALA A 250 -10.06 3.74 -17.66
N LYS A 251 -10.46 4.95 -17.32
CA LYS A 251 -9.57 6.05 -16.97
C LYS A 251 -9.61 6.36 -15.47
N SER A 252 -8.53 6.87 -14.93
CA SER A 252 -8.43 7.23 -13.52
C SER A 252 -9.47 8.26 -13.08
N LEU A 253 -9.87 9.17 -13.97
CA LEU A 253 -10.93 10.14 -13.71
C LEU A 253 -12.28 9.46 -13.45
N ALA A 254 -12.56 8.33 -14.07
CA ALA A 254 -13.78 7.55 -13.79
C ALA A 254 -13.80 7.00 -12.36
N LEU A 255 -12.66 6.51 -11.87
CA LEU A 255 -12.50 6.10 -10.47
C LEU A 255 -12.73 7.29 -9.53
N TYR A 256 -12.10 8.44 -9.80
CA TYR A 256 -12.25 9.63 -8.98
C TYR A 256 -13.73 10.07 -8.89
N LYS A 257 -14.43 10.15 -10.05
CA LYS A 257 -15.86 10.47 -10.11
C LYS A 257 -16.71 9.47 -9.32
N LEU A 258 -16.42 8.18 -9.45
CA LEU A 258 -17.15 7.14 -8.70
C LEU A 258 -16.94 7.28 -7.19
N VAL A 259 -15.72 7.57 -6.76
CA VAL A 259 -15.41 7.82 -5.33
C VAL A 259 -16.20 9.02 -4.81
N GLN A 260 -16.21 10.16 -5.53
CA GLN A 260 -16.97 11.34 -5.11
C GLN A 260 -18.47 11.08 -5.10
N HIS A 261 -19.00 10.34 -6.08
CA HIS A 261 -20.42 9.96 -6.12
C HIS A 261 -20.80 9.09 -4.92
N VAL A 262 -20.00 8.06 -4.60
CA VAL A 262 -20.25 7.19 -3.45
C VAL A 262 -20.22 7.99 -2.13
N LYS A 263 -19.25 8.87 -1.94
CA LYS A 263 -19.19 9.77 -0.76
C LYS A 263 -20.46 10.59 -0.63
N GLN A 264 -20.92 11.22 -1.70
CA GLN A 264 -22.12 12.03 -1.70
C GLN A 264 -23.38 11.23 -1.37
N VAL A 265 -23.53 10.01 -1.93
CA VAL A 265 -24.67 9.15 -1.65
C VAL A 265 -24.70 8.69 -0.20
N ILE A 266 -23.52 8.31 0.35
CA ILE A 266 -23.41 7.86 1.75
C ILE A 266 -23.66 9.00 2.71
N ASP A 267 -23.12 10.19 2.46
CA ASP A 267 -23.40 11.38 3.27
C ASP A 267 -24.88 11.73 3.27
N ASN A 268 -25.51 11.80 2.11
CA ASN A 268 -26.95 12.10 1.98
C ASN A 268 -27.85 11.07 2.66
N LYS A 269 -27.48 9.77 2.61
CA LYS A 269 -28.34 8.68 3.12
C LYS A 269 -28.15 8.40 4.60
N PHE A 270 -26.90 8.52 5.09
CA PHE A 270 -26.52 8.10 6.44
C PHE A 270 -25.87 9.20 7.28
N GLY A 271 -25.59 10.39 6.72
CA GLY A 271 -24.87 11.47 7.39
C GLY A 271 -23.42 11.12 7.72
N VAL A 272 -22.79 10.24 6.94
CA VAL A 272 -21.45 9.74 7.18
C VAL A 272 -20.49 10.21 6.08
N ASN A 273 -19.43 10.90 6.47
CA ASN A 273 -18.35 11.29 5.58
C ASN A 273 -17.32 10.15 5.49
N LEU A 274 -17.26 9.47 4.33
CA LEU A 274 -16.25 8.43 4.07
C LEU A 274 -14.88 9.07 3.81
N GLU A 275 -13.84 8.51 4.43
CA GLU A 275 -12.44 8.88 4.21
C GLU A 275 -11.78 7.87 3.27
N GLU A 276 -11.10 8.35 2.23
CA GLU A 276 -10.38 7.50 1.27
C GLU A 276 -9.18 6.81 1.95
N GLU A 277 -9.02 5.51 1.69
CA GLU A 277 -7.80 4.75 2.01
C GLU A 277 -6.83 4.77 0.82
N ILE A 278 -7.35 4.75 -0.41
CA ILE A 278 -6.54 4.91 -1.62
C ILE A 278 -6.02 6.34 -1.76
N ILE A 279 -4.83 6.48 -2.33
CA ILE A 279 -4.18 7.78 -2.53
C ILE A 279 -4.28 8.16 -4.00
N PHE A 280 -4.93 9.28 -4.29
CA PHE A 280 -4.96 9.89 -5.61
C PHE A 280 -3.72 10.79 -5.80
N ILE A 281 -3.03 10.64 -6.94
CA ILE A 281 -1.79 11.37 -7.24
C ILE A 281 -1.90 12.02 -8.62
N GLY A 282 -1.56 13.31 -8.68
CA GLY A 282 -1.69 14.14 -9.88
C GLY A 282 -3.03 14.88 -9.95
N GLU A 283 -3.36 15.43 -11.12
CA GLU A 283 -4.53 16.31 -11.32
C GLU A 283 -5.75 15.53 -11.82
N PHE A 284 -6.88 15.70 -11.14
CA PHE A 284 -8.17 15.13 -11.51
C PHE A 284 -9.18 16.28 -11.73
N ASP A 285 -9.21 16.83 -12.96
CA ASP A 285 -10.16 17.88 -13.32
C ASP A 285 -11.54 17.29 -13.54
N ILE A 286 -12.56 17.81 -12.83
CA ILE A 286 -13.98 17.46 -12.97
C ILE A 286 -14.66 18.49 -13.88
#